data_60a0d08720bb6b717b0c7aae2eb37983
#
_entry.id   60a0d08720bb6b717b0c7aae2eb37983
#
_cell.length_a   1.000
_cell.length_b   1.000
_cell.length_c   1.000
_cell.angle_alpha   90.00
_cell.angle_beta   90.00
_cell.angle_gamma   90.00
#
_symmetry.space_group_name_H-M   'P 1'
#
loop_
_entity.id
_entity.type
_entity.pdbx_description
1 polymer ?
#
loop_
_entity_poly.entity_id
_entity_poly.type
_entity_poly.pdbx_seq_one_letter_code
_entity_poly.pdbx_strand_id
1 'polypeptide(L)'
;RELAEEFPWTLETLKKYSRKLDWDIVSNNTEILWTPEMLEEFKNWITWTKLSQTECDTILTVACLERFADYWDWGKLSGNDSLPLDYDTIDRFIDKWDWAGLIDHSSWRDKDLGASHLYNYEFLEHYASRIPADALKDSQLWYAIKEQRKKALRRQIACGEV
;
A
#
# COMPACT_ATOMS: atom_id res chain seq x y z
N ARG A 1 -0.72 -27.95 -8.42
CA ARG A 1 -1.10 -26.84 -7.53
C ARG A 1 0.12 -26.32 -6.76
N GLU A 2 0.86 -27.17 -6.07
CA GLU A 2 2.08 -26.83 -5.31
C GLU A 2 3.18 -26.19 -6.16
N LEU A 3 3.39 -26.66 -7.40
CA LEU A 3 4.39 -26.10 -8.33
C LEU A 3 4.13 -24.64 -8.71
N ALA A 4 2.88 -24.19 -8.70
CA ALA A 4 2.53 -22.82 -9.04
C ALA A 4 2.72 -21.83 -7.85
N GLU A 5 2.78 -22.37 -6.64
CA GLU A 5 2.90 -21.57 -5.41
C GLU A 5 4.36 -21.21 -5.09
N GLU A 6 5.29 -22.12 -5.36
CA GLU A 6 6.72 -21.99 -4.95
C GLU A 6 7.71 -21.88 -6.12
N PHE A 7 7.26 -22.07 -7.35
CA PHE A 7 8.16 -22.04 -8.52
C PHE A 7 8.54 -20.59 -8.87
N PRO A 8 9.84 -20.28 -9.04
CA PRO A 8 10.30 -18.96 -9.45
C PRO A 8 10.01 -18.72 -10.94
N TRP A 9 8.82 -18.25 -11.24
CA TRP A 9 8.39 -17.99 -12.60
C TRP A 9 9.11 -16.79 -13.22
N THR A 10 9.66 -16.98 -14.42
CA THR A 10 10.21 -15.91 -15.27
C THR A 10 9.18 -15.48 -16.31
N LEU A 11 9.42 -14.34 -16.98
CA LEU A 11 8.57 -13.88 -18.09
C LEU A 11 8.38 -14.95 -19.16
N GLU A 12 9.46 -15.65 -19.53
CA GLU A 12 9.43 -16.69 -20.57
C GLU A 12 8.64 -17.92 -20.14
N THR A 13 8.82 -18.38 -18.90
CA THR A 13 8.08 -19.54 -18.39
C THR A 13 6.60 -19.22 -18.19
N LEU A 14 6.27 -18.01 -17.73
CA LEU A 14 4.88 -17.53 -17.65
C LEU A 14 4.23 -17.49 -19.04
N LYS A 15 4.93 -16.97 -20.05
CA LYS A 15 4.44 -16.99 -21.46
C LYS A 15 4.17 -18.40 -21.97
N LYS A 16 5.11 -19.29 -21.75
CA LYS A 16 5.02 -20.68 -22.23
C LYS A 16 3.83 -21.43 -21.65
N TYR A 17 3.52 -21.20 -20.39
CA TYR A 17 2.48 -21.94 -19.67
C TYR A 17 1.23 -21.11 -19.35
N SER A 18 1.12 -19.88 -19.83
CA SER A 18 0.06 -18.90 -19.49
C SER A 18 -1.36 -19.46 -19.53
N ARG A 19 -1.67 -20.28 -20.55
CA ARG A 19 -3.01 -20.87 -20.72
C ARG A 19 -3.32 -22.04 -19.78
N LYS A 20 -2.30 -22.56 -19.08
CA LYS A 20 -2.42 -23.71 -18.18
C LYS A 20 -2.31 -23.33 -16.71
N LEU A 21 -1.95 -22.08 -16.45
CA LEU A 21 -1.73 -21.58 -15.10
C LEU A 21 -3.03 -21.11 -14.46
N ASP A 22 -3.14 -21.35 -13.16
CA ASP A 22 -4.11 -20.70 -12.31
C ASP A 22 -3.57 -19.32 -11.92
N TRP A 23 -4.12 -18.28 -12.52
CA TRP A 23 -3.63 -16.91 -12.35
C TRP A 23 -3.94 -16.31 -10.98
N ASP A 24 -4.89 -16.84 -10.24
CA ASP A 24 -5.09 -16.49 -8.82
C ASP A 24 -3.89 -16.92 -7.98
N ILE A 25 -3.40 -18.12 -8.22
CA ILE A 25 -2.22 -18.67 -7.53
C ILE A 25 -0.96 -17.90 -7.96
N VAL A 26 -0.78 -17.72 -9.26
CA VAL A 26 0.38 -17.00 -9.82
C VAL A 26 0.44 -15.57 -9.31
N SER A 27 -0.68 -14.85 -9.29
CA SER A 27 -0.74 -13.46 -8.83
C SER A 27 -0.49 -13.29 -7.33
N ASN A 28 -0.68 -14.35 -6.56
CA ASN A 28 -0.42 -14.38 -5.12
C ASN A 28 0.95 -14.97 -4.76
N ASN A 29 1.73 -15.40 -5.73
CA ASN A 29 3.02 -16.04 -5.50
C ASN A 29 4.09 -15.01 -5.12
N THR A 30 4.61 -15.11 -3.90
CA THR A 30 5.62 -14.19 -3.34
C THR A 30 7.02 -14.40 -3.90
N GLU A 31 7.29 -15.55 -4.53
CA GLU A 31 8.58 -15.86 -5.14
C GLU A 31 8.74 -15.25 -6.53
N ILE A 32 7.66 -14.76 -7.14
CA ILE A 32 7.74 -14.08 -8.42
C ILE A 32 8.28 -12.67 -8.24
N LEU A 33 9.41 -12.41 -8.86
CA LEU A 33 9.95 -11.06 -9.00
C LEU A 33 9.24 -10.35 -10.16
N TRP A 34 8.08 -9.80 -9.86
CA TRP A 34 7.28 -9.08 -10.85
C TRP A 34 8.04 -7.89 -11.41
N THR A 35 7.94 -7.70 -12.72
CA THR A 35 8.50 -6.57 -13.43
C THR A 35 7.41 -5.80 -14.19
N PRO A 36 7.62 -4.51 -14.52
CA PRO A 36 6.66 -3.76 -15.34
C PRO A 36 6.34 -4.43 -16.67
N GLU A 37 7.32 -5.11 -17.28
CA GLU A 37 7.16 -5.87 -18.52
C GLU A 37 6.22 -7.07 -18.34
N MET A 38 6.33 -7.78 -17.21
CA MET A 38 5.40 -8.87 -16.86
C MET A 38 3.98 -8.34 -16.67
N LEU A 39 3.83 -7.20 -16.00
CA LEU A 39 2.51 -6.59 -15.81
C LEU A 39 1.87 -6.23 -17.15
N GLU A 40 2.63 -5.65 -18.08
CA GLU A 40 2.13 -5.30 -19.42
C GLU A 40 1.73 -6.54 -20.22
N GLU A 41 2.56 -7.57 -20.21
CA GLU A 41 2.31 -8.81 -20.95
C GLU A 41 1.07 -9.56 -20.44
N PHE A 42 0.90 -9.59 -19.11
CA PHE A 42 -0.12 -10.41 -18.47
C PHE A 42 -1.26 -9.62 -17.83
N LYS A 43 -1.40 -8.33 -18.12
CA LYS A 43 -2.40 -7.46 -17.48
C LYS A 43 -3.84 -7.98 -17.52
N ASN A 44 -4.19 -8.71 -18.58
CA ASN A 44 -5.52 -9.30 -18.75
C ASN A 44 -5.68 -10.69 -18.10
N TRP A 45 -4.60 -11.25 -17.56
CA TRP A 45 -4.57 -12.55 -16.90
C TRP A 45 -4.40 -12.44 -15.39
N ILE A 46 -3.68 -11.42 -14.95
CA ILE A 46 -3.37 -11.15 -13.53
C ILE A 46 -4.64 -10.94 -12.74
N THR A 47 -4.73 -11.58 -11.58
CA THR A 47 -5.72 -11.27 -10.55
C THR A 47 -5.24 -10.06 -9.75
N TRP A 48 -5.59 -8.86 -10.19
CA TRP A 48 -5.09 -7.60 -9.65
C TRP A 48 -5.41 -7.39 -8.17
N THR A 49 -6.52 -7.94 -7.68
CA THR A 49 -6.85 -7.94 -6.25
C THR A 49 -5.77 -8.62 -5.41
N LYS A 50 -5.19 -9.71 -5.93
CA LYS A 50 -4.08 -10.43 -5.28
C LYS A 50 -2.78 -9.65 -5.39
N LEU A 51 -2.47 -9.18 -6.59
CA LEU A 51 -1.24 -8.44 -6.85
C LEU A 51 -1.17 -7.11 -6.09
N SER A 52 -2.31 -6.46 -5.87
CA SER A 52 -2.38 -5.20 -5.10
C SER A 52 -2.02 -5.35 -3.61
N GLN A 53 -1.91 -6.58 -3.13
CA GLN A 53 -1.49 -6.90 -1.76
C GLN A 53 -0.03 -7.38 -1.68
N THR A 54 0.70 -7.38 -2.79
CA THR A 54 2.10 -7.83 -2.85
C THR A 54 3.05 -6.89 -2.11
N GLU A 55 4.20 -7.44 -1.70
CA GLU A 55 5.32 -6.68 -1.15
C GLU A 55 6.44 -6.44 -2.19
N CYS A 56 6.18 -6.74 -3.46
CA CYS A 56 7.16 -6.63 -4.54
C CYS A 56 7.47 -5.17 -4.88
N ASP A 57 8.59 -4.67 -4.41
CA ASP A 57 9.02 -3.27 -4.56
C ASP A 57 9.28 -2.85 -6.00
N THR A 58 9.62 -3.78 -6.88
CA THR A 58 9.89 -3.50 -8.30
C THR A 58 8.68 -2.99 -9.07
N ILE A 59 7.48 -3.31 -8.61
CA ILE A 59 6.22 -2.88 -9.22
C ILE A 59 5.40 -1.90 -8.37
N LEU A 60 5.74 -1.75 -7.09
CA LEU A 60 5.13 -0.76 -6.19
C LEU A 60 5.83 0.60 -6.35
N THR A 61 5.78 1.14 -7.55
CA THR A 61 6.39 2.42 -7.94
C THR A 61 5.35 3.37 -8.51
N VAL A 62 5.60 4.68 -8.42
CA VAL A 62 4.69 5.70 -9.01
C VAL A 62 4.44 5.43 -10.49
N ALA A 63 5.49 5.07 -11.24
CA ALA A 63 5.38 4.77 -12.67
C ALA A 63 4.44 3.59 -12.95
N CYS A 64 4.50 2.52 -12.15
CA CYS A 64 3.59 1.38 -12.29
C CYS A 64 2.18 1.71 -11.81
N LEU A 65 2.04 2.51 -10.74
CA LEU A 65 0.73 2.97 -10.28
C LEU A 65 0.00 3.79 -11.36
N GLU A 66 0.72 4.67 -12.05
CA GLU A 66 0.16 5.46 -13.15
C GLU A 66 -0.16 4.60 -14.38
N ARG A 67 0.80 3.79 -14.82
CA ARG A 67 0.67 2.99 -16.04
C ARG A 67 -0.48 1.99 -15.97
N PHE A 68 -0.69 1.39 -14.80
CA PHE A 68 -1.70 0.38 -14.56
C PHE A 68 -2.83 0.86 -13.66
N ALA A 69 -3.09 2.17 -13.62
CA ALA A 69 -4.09 2.80 -12.73
C ALA A 69 -5.50 2.21 -12.87
N ASP A 70 -5.87 1.78 -14.07
CA ASP A 70 -7.19 1.18 -14.34
C ASP A 70 -7.26 -0.32 -14.00
N TYR A 71 -6.12 -0.94 -13.67
CA TYR A 71 -6.04 -2.35 -13.33
C TYR A 71 -5.90 -2.62 -11.83
N TRP A 72 -5.18 -1.77 -11.10
CA TRP A 72 -4.98 -1.91 -9.66
C TRP A 72 -6.31 -1.95 -8.90
N ASP A 73 -6.41 -2.86 -7.93
CA ASP A 73 -7.46 -2.81 -6.92
C ASP A 73 -7.07 -1.76 -5.87
N TRP A 74 -7.56 -0.55 -6.04
CA TRP A 74 -7.21 0.59 -5.16
C TRP A 74 -7.68 0.41 -3.72
N GLY A 75 -8.75 -0.35 -3.48
CA GLY A 75 -9.17 -0.72 -2.13
C GLY A 75 -8.11 -1.56 -1.42
N LYS A 76 -7.58 -2.59 -2.09
CA LYS A 76 -6.52 -3.43 -1.56
C LYS A 76 -5.18 -2.70 -1.50
N LEU A 77 -4.87 -1.92 -2.53
CA LEU A 77 -3.64 -1.15 -2.61
C LEU A 77 -3.55 -0.09 -1.50
N SER A 78 -4.67 0.53 -1.15
CA SER A 78 -4.75 1.52 -0.06
C SER A 78 -4.44 0.93 1.31
N GLY A 79 -4.68 -0.35 1.52
CA GLY A 79 -4.30 -1.08 2.74
C GLY A 79 -2.90 -1.69 2.70
N ASN A 80 -2.17 -1.54 1.59
CA ASN A 80 -0.85 -2.12 1.42
C ASN A 80 0.23 -1.22 2.02
N ASP A 81 0.73 -1.58 3.20
CA ASP A 81 1.77 -0.83 3.93
C ASP A 81 3.20 -1.02 3.35
N SER A 82 3.35 -1.78 2.28
CA SER A 82 4.62 -1.92 1.54
C SER A 82 4.80 -0.85 0.45
N LEU A 83 3.80 0.00 0.19
CA LEU A 83 3.92 1.13 -0.74
C LEU A 83 4.87 2.20 -0.20
N PRO A 84 5.82 2.70 -1.01
CA PRO A 84 6.63 3.87 -0.64
C PRO A 84 5.81 5.15 -0.82
N LEU A 85 5.03 5.53 0.20
CA LEU A 85 4.13 6.69 0.15
C LEU A 85 4.78 7.95 0.68
N ASP A 86 4.54 9.06 -0.02
CA ASP A 86 4.80 10.43 0.39
C ASP A 86 3.59 11.30 0.02
N TYR A 87 3.62 12.58 0.40
CA TYR A 87 2.53 13.51 0.07
C TYR A 87 2.31 13.63 -1.44
N ASP A 88 3.37 13.69 -2.23
CA ASP A 88 3.27 13.82 -3.68
C ASP A 88 2.57 12.60 -4.32
N THR A 89 2.90 11.40 -3.87
CA THR A 89 2.27 10.16 -4.36
C THR A 89 0.80 10.09 -3.94
N ILE A 90 0.50 10.45 -2.69
CA ILE A 90 -0.88 10.46 -2.18
C ILE A 90 -1.72 11.48 -2.96
N ASP A 91 -1.21 12.69 -3.15
CA ASP A 91 -1.92 13.76 -3.87
C ASP A 91 -2.13 13.42 -5.35
N ARG A 92 -1.16 12.75 -5.97
CA ARG A 92 -1.23 12.33 -7.39
C ARG A 92 -2.41 11.40 -7.67
N PHE A 93 -2.75 10.53 -6.73
CA PHE A 93 -3.83 9.56 -6.85
C PHE A 93 -4.98 9.81 -5.87
N ILE A 94 -5.19 11.06 -5.50
CA ILE A 94 -6.08 11.47 -4.40
C ILE A 94 -7.51 10.95 -4.50
N ASP A 95 -8.03 10.83 -5.71
CA ASP A 95 -9.39 10.36 -5.97
C ASP A 95 -9.52 8.83 -6.06
N LYS A 96 -8.41 8.11 -5.98
CA LYS A 96 -8.37 6.65 -6.12
C LYS A 96 -8.26 5.91 -4.79
N TRP A 97 -7.70 6.55 -3.76
CA TRP A 97 -7.47 5.91 -2.48
C TRP A 97 -8.77 5.57 -1.74
N ASP A 98 -8.79 4.38 -1.13
CA ASP A 98 -9.69 4.09 -0.01
C ASP A 98 -9.06 4.65 1.27
N TRP A 99 -9.61 5.75 1.75
CA TRP A 99 -9.04 6.49 2.88
C TRP A 99 -9.11 5.73 4.20
N ALA A 100 -10.08 4.84 4.39
CA ALA A 100 -10.12 3.97 5.56
C ALA A 100 -8.89 3.06 5.63
N GLY A 101 -8.47 2.50 4.49
CA GLY A 101 -7.25 1.70 4.40
C GLY A 101 -5.98 2.54 4.54
N LEU A 102 -5.94 3.71 3.89
CA LEU A 102 -4.75 4.55 3.85
C LEU A 102 -4.34 5.14 5.20
N ILE A 103 -5.29 5.39 6.09
CA ILE A 103 -5.05 5.93 7.44
C ILE A 103 -4.80 4.86 8.50
N ASP A 104 -4.78 3.59 8.13
CA ASP A 104 -4.66 2.46 9.06
C ASP A 104 -3.39 1.62 8.86
N HIS A 105 -2.37 2.18 8.20
CA HIS A 105 -1.08 1.53 8.03
C HIS A 105 -0.34 1.39 9.35
N SER A 106 0.23 0.21 9.59
CA SER A 106 1.05 -0.04 10.76
C SER A 106 2.51 0.34 10.52
N SER A 107 3.22 0.76 11.58
CA SER A 107 4.61 1.23 11.52
C SER A 107 5.65 0.16 11.86
N TRP A 108 5.24 -1.10 11.98
CA TRP A 108 6.09 -2.13 12.57
C TRP A 108 7.07 -2.82 11.59
N ARG A 109 6.90 -2.62 10.28
CA ARG A 109 7.80 -3.22 9.27
C ARG A 109 8.98 -2.33 8.94
N ASP A 110 8.78 -1.34 8.11
CA ASP A 110 9.83 -0.42 7.66
C ASP A 110 9.32 1.03 7.85
N LYS A 111 10.18 1.86 8.43
CA LYS A 111 9.82 3.24 8.77
C LYS A 111 9.53 4.12 7.56
N ASP A 112 10.03 3.74 6.38
CA ASP A 112 9.91 4.53 5.16
C ASP A 112 8.81 4.00 4.22
N LEU A 113 8.18 2.87 4.57
CA LEU A 113 7.09 2.29 3.80
C LEU A 113 5.72 2.59 4.41
N GLY A 114 4.70 2.52 3.57
CA GLY A 114 3.33 2.86 3.93
C GLY A 114 3.15 4.35 4.21
N ALA A 115 2.06 4.71 4.83
CA ALA A 115 1.72 6.09 5.16
C ALA A 115 1.99 6.45 6.64
N SER A 116 2.29 5.46 7.49
CA SER A 116 2.38 5.65 8.95
C SER A 116 3.45 6.68 9.38
N HIS A 117 4.55 6.82 8.64
CA HIS A 117 5.59 7.80 8.90
C HIS A 117 5.13 9.26 8.65
N LEU A 118 4.01 9.44 7.94
CA LEU A 118 3.40 10.75 7.67
C LEU A 118 2.34 11.13 8.71
N TYR A 119 1.93 10.20 9.58
CA TYR A 119 0.79 10.39 10.48
C TYR A 119 1.08 11.41 11.57
N ASN A 120 0.39 12.55 11.49
CA ASN A 120 0.35 13.61 12.49
C ASN A 120 -0.91 14.47 12.28
N TYR A 121 -1.05 15.54 13.07
CA TYR A 121 -2.17 16.45 12.95
C TYR A 121 -2.19 17.19 11.60
N GLU A 122 -1.01 17.53 11.06
CA GLU A 122 -0.86 18.18 9.75
C GLU A 122 -1.40 17.27 8.62
N PHE A 123 -1.09 15.98 8.66
CA PHE A 123 -1.64 14.99 7.73
C PHE A 123 -3.17 14.94 7.81
N LEU A 124 -3.73 14.92 9.02
CA LEU A 124 -5.18 14.93 9.22
C LEU A 124 -5.80 16.21 8.65
N GLU A 125 -5.23 17.38 8.91
CA GLU A 125 -5.74 18.65 8.36
C GLU A 125 -5.69 18.66 6.83
N HIS A 126 -4.58 18.19 6.26
CA HIS A 126 -4.37 18.18 4.81
C HIS A 126 -5.43 17.34 4.07
N TYR A 127 -5.81 16.24 4.65
CA TYR A 127 -6.75 15.28 4.04
C TYR A 127 -8.11 15.18 4.76
N ALA A 128 -8.43 16.11 5.62
CA ALA A 128 -9.65 16.06 6.45
C ALA A 128 -10.94 15.90 5.63
N SER A 129 -11.02 16.52 4.45
CA SER A 129 -12.18 16.44 3.57
C SER A 129 -12.35 15.05 2.92
N ARG A 130 -11.31 14.23 2.91
CA ARG A 130 -11.27 12.90 2.30
C ARG A 130 -11.44 11.77 3.32
N ILE A 131 -11.05 12.00 4.56
CA ILE A 131 -11.02 10.98 5.61
C ILE A 131 -12.41 10.80 6.21
N PRO A 132 -12.98 9.56 6.17
CA PRO A 132 -14.25 9.28 6.82
C PRO A 132 -14.13 9.37 8.34
N ALA A 133 -15.03 10.12 8.99
CA ALA A 133 -15.03 10.27 10.44
C ALA A 133 -15.13 8.95 11.20
N ASP A 134 -15.93 8.03 10.69
CA ASP A 134 -16.11 6.69 11.28
C ASP A 134 -14.83 5.86 11.26
N ALA A 135 -14.06 5.94 10.17
CA ALA A 135 -12.80 5.24 10.04
C ALA A 135 -11.69 5.88 10.89
N LEU A 136 -11.71 7.21 11.05
CA LEU A 136 -10.67 7.95 11.75
C LEU A 136 -10.55 7.54 13.23
N LYS A 137 -11.64 7.41 13.94
CA LYS A 137 -11.66 7.21 15.40
C LYS A 137 -10.89 5.97 15.90
N ASP A 138 -10.86 4.91 15.10
CA ASP A 138 -10.20 3.65 15.42
C ASP A 138 -8.93 3.40 14.60
N SER A 139 -8.48 4.41 13.83
CA SER A 139 -7.35 4.30 12.91
C SER A 139 -5.99 4.48 13.57
N GLN A 140 -4.94 3.97 12.92
CA GLN A 140 -3.54 4.20 13.29
C GLN A 140 -3.18 5.69 13.22
N LEU A 141 -3.75 6.45 12.28
CA LEU A 141 -3.58 7.90 12.21
C LEU A 141 -4.04 8.57 13.51
N TRP A 142 -5.24 8.26 13.98
CA TRP A 142 -5.76 8.84 15.22
C TRP A 142 -4.97 8.43 16.44
N TYR A 143 -4.55 7.18 16.48
CA TYR A 143 -3.66 6.68 17.55
C TYR A 143 -2.34 7.46 17.58
N ALA A 144 -1.69 7.66 16.43
CA ALA A 144 -0.44 8.41 16.32
C ALA A 144 -0.60 9.87 16.81
N ILE A 145 -1.68 10.55 16.42
CA ILE A 145 -1.98 11.91 16.86
C ILE A 145 -2.15 11.99 18.38
N LYS A 146 -2.90 11.05 18.97
CA LYS A 146 -3.09 11.00 20.42
C LYS A 146 -1.78 10.76 21.17
N GLU A 147 -0.93 9.87 20.69
CA GLU A 147 0.38 9.59 21.29
C GLU A 147 1.32 10.78 21.20
N GLN A 148 1.34 11.49 20.10
CA GLN A 148 2.13 12.72 19.93
C GLN A 148 1.67 13.81 20.89
N ARG A 149 0.38 13.99 21.06
CA ARG A 149 -0.19 14.94 22.01
C ARG A 149 0.15 14.59 23.46
N LYS A 150 0.07 13.33 23.86
CA LYS A 150 0.50 12.88 25.18
C LYS A 150 1.99 13.16 25.44
N LYS A 151 2.86 12.93 24.47
CA LYS A 151 4.29 13.24 24.58
C LYS A 151 4.54 14.74 24.75
N ALA A 152 3.83 15.57 23.99
CA ALA A 152 3.94 17.02 24.08
C ALA A 152 3.51 17.54 25.46
N LEU A 153 2.40 17.04 26.00
CA LEU A 153 1.92 17.38 27.35
C LEU A 153 2.91 16.95 28.45
N ARG A 154 3.47 15.75 28.34
CA ARG A 154 4.51 15.28 29.29
C ARG A 154 5.73 16.17 29.30
N ARG A 155 6.18 16.65 28.14
CA ARG A 155 7.29 17.59 28.01
C ARG A 155 6.98 18.93 28.67
N GLN A 156 5.78 19.47 28.44
CA GLN A 156 5.33 20.73 29.05
C GLN A 156 5.32 20.62 30.58
N ILE A 157 4.79 19.55 31.13
CA ILE A 157 4.78 19.27 32.57
C ILE A 157 6.21 19.18 33.11
N ALA A 158 7.10 18.44 32.44
CA ALA A 158 8.49 18.27 32.86
C ALA A 158 9.27 19.59 32.81
N CYS A 159 8.95 20.50 31.89
CA CYS A 159 9.56 21.83 31.77
C CYS A 159 8.89 22.90 32.68
N GLY A 160 7.83 22.55 33.42
CA GLY A 160 7.12 23.47 34.28
C GLY A 160 6.31 24.56 33.56
N GLU A 161 5.91 24.29 32.33
CA GLU A 161 5.12 25.22 31.48
C GLU A 161 3.61 25.12 31.70
N VAL A 162 3.17 24.19 32.56
CA VAL A 162 1.76 23.95 32.87
C VAL A 162 1.51 24.04 34.37
#